data_9e89b136ea1e979d7ea0ebcb2ce70bde
#
_entry.id   9e89b136ea1e979d7ea0ebcb2ce70bde
#
_cell.length_a   1.000
_cell.length_b   1.000
_cell.length_c   1.000
_cell.angle_alpha   90.00
_cell.angle_beta   90.00
_cell.angle_gamma   90.00
#
_symmetry.space_group_name_H-M   'P 1'
#
loop_
_entity.id
_entity.type
_entity.pdbx_description
1 polymer ?
#
loop_
_entity_poly.entity_id
_entity_poly.type
_entity_poly.pdbx_seq_one_letter_code
_entity_poly.pdbx_strand_id
1 'polypeptide(L)'
;KSDYDLDSEKFEISYLKHEGIHFTDLNDYPNLSSTDLEYRAKVIELMYCTEETVYDRISEFITGANNTDRKYTHPYANYILIENLSELLFNSEYESDIIKWKELSVEKINSAATSLYEISEDTLLKDNSLSEVI
;
A
#
# COMPACT_ATOMS: atom_id res chain seq x y z
N LYS A 1 19.27 21.54 -7.02
CA LYS A 1 19.56 20.20 -7.20
C LYS A 1 18.40 19.42 -7.81
N SER A 2 18.61 19.08 -9.03
CA SER A 2 17.51 18.57 -9.85
C SER A 2 16.97 17.20 -9.37
N ASP A 3 17.85 16.32 -8.90
CA ASP A 3 17.39 15.00 -8.44
C ASP A 3 16.42 15.11 -7.27
N TYR A 4 16.72 16.03 -6.39
CA TYR A 4 15.86 16.29 -5.25
C TYR A 4 14.50 16.78 -5.70
N ASP A 5 14.51 17.74 -6.63
CA ASP A 5 13.27 18.32 -7.12
C ASP A 5 12.45 17.32 -7.92
N LEU A 6 13.12 16.52 -8.76
CA LEU A 6 12.45 15.53 -9.60
C LEU A 6 11.80 14.45 -8.76
N ASP A 7 12.41 14.11 -7.63
CA ASP A 7 11.94 13.01 -6.79
C ASP A 7 11.25 13.49 -5.53
N SER A 8 10.86 14.77 -5.45
CA SER A 8 10.34 15.33 -4.21
C SER A 8 9.11 14.57 -3.69
N GLU A 9 8.14 14.28 -4.56
CA GLU A 9 6.98 13.51 -4.14
C GLU A 9 7.38 12.08 -3.82
N LYS A 10 8.21 11.47 -4.67
CA LYS A 10 8.66 10.11 -4.44
C LYS A 10 9.42 10.00 -3.13
N PHE A 11 10.29 10.97 -2.85
CA PHE A 11 11.02 11.00 -1.58
C PHE A 11 10.05 11.12 -0.41
N GLU A 12 9.13 12.08 -0.48
CA GLU A 12 8.19 12.30 0.61
C GLU A 12 7.30 11.09 0.84
N ILE A 13 6.75 10.51 -0.22
CA ILE A 13 5.81 9.40 -0.09
C ILE A 13 6.54 8.10 0.24
N SER A 14 7.59 7.78 -0.54
CA SER A 14 8.27 6.49 -0.38
C SER A 14 9.18 6.45 0.84
N TYR A 15 9.66 7.60 1.29
CA TYR A 15 10.59 7.63 2.41
C TYR A 15 9.92 8.14 3.68
N LEU A 16 9.44 9.37 3.66
CA LEU A 16 8.94 10.00 4.89
C LEU A 16 7.64 9.38 5.37
N LYS A 17 6.67 9.18 4.46
CA LYS A 17 5.37 8.61 4.85
C LYS A 17 5.49 7.13 5.19
N HIS A 18 6.23 6.39 4.37
CA HIS A 18 6.43 4.96 4.59
C HIS A 18 7.14 4.71 5.92
N GLU A 19 8.25 5.40 6.16
CA GLU A 19 9.00 5.23 7.41
C GLU A 19 8.23 5.77 8.60
N GLY A 20 7.49 6.86 8.39
CA GLY A 20 6.66 7.43 9.44
C GLY A 20 5.59 6.47 9.93
N ILE A 21 4.90 5.77 9.00
CA ILE A 21 3.87 4.83 9.41
C ILE A 21 4.49 3.60 10.11
N HIS A 22 5.68 3.15 9.67
CA HIS A 22 6.36 2.07 10.36
C HIS A 22 6.64 2.45 11.81
N PHE A 23 7.14 3.65 12.05
CA PHE A 23 7.44 4.12 13.39
C PHE A 23 6.17 4.15 14.25
N THR A 24 5.10 4.70 13.71
CA THR A 24 3.81 4.80 14.41
C THR A 24 3.24 3.42 14.71
N ASP A 25 3.27 2.53 13.73
CA ASP A 25 2.70 1.19 13.88
C ASP A 25 3.48 0.34 14.88
N LEU A 26 4.81 0.47 14.91
CA LEU A 26 5.62 -0.25 15.89
C LEU A 26 5.27 0.18 17.31
N ASN A 27 4.91 1.44 17.48
CA ASN A 27 4.52 1.98 18.76
C ASN A 27 3.08 1.56 19.15
N ASP A 28 2.14 1.67 18.20
CA ASP A 28 0.72 1.46 18.47
C ASP A 28 0.32 -0.01 18.40
N TYR A 29 0.98 -0.78 17.54
CA TYR A 29 0.65 -2.19 17.28
C TYR A 29 1.91 -3.04 17.34
N PRO A 30 2.50 -3.19 18.54
CA PRO A 30 3.82 -3.84 18.67
C PRO A 30 3.84 -5.32 18.31
N ASN A 31 2.69 -5.97 18.22
CA ASN A 31 2.62 -7.39 17.86
C ASN A 31 2.42 -7.62 16.37
N LEU A 32 2.21 -6.57 15.59
CA LEU A 32 1.86 -6.70 14.19
C LEU A 32 3.06 -7.21 13.37
N SER A 33 2.79 -8.15 12.47
CA SER A 33 3.84 -8.79 11.67
C SER A 33 4.48 -7.80 10.70
N SER A 34 5.73 -8.12 10.29
CA SER A 34 6.43 -7.29 9.31
C SER A 34 5.66 -7.19 8.00
N THR A 35 4.99 -8.26 7.59
CA THR A 35 4.20 -8.27 6.36
C THR A 35 3.02 -7.30 6.45
N ASP A 36 2.34 -7.27 7.58
CA ASP A 36 1.27 -6.32 7.80
C ASP A 36 1.78 -4.88 7.87
N LEU A 37 2.92 -4.69 8.51
CA LEU A 37 3.53 -3.35 8.58
C LEU A 37 3.84 -2.81 7.18
N GLU A 38 4.37 -3.66 6.30
CA GLU A 38 4.66 -3.26 4.93
C GLU A 38 3.39 -3.00 4.13
N TYR A 39 2.37 -3.82 4.32
CA TYR A 39 1.09 -3.60 3.66
C TYR A 39 0.53 -2.21 4.02
N ARG A 40 0.50 -1.89 5.30
CA ARG A 40 -0.01 -0.60 5.76
C ARG A 40 0.82 0.56 5.20
N ALA A 41 2.15 0.40 5.16
CA ALA A 41 3.03 1.44 4.62
C ALA A 41 2.79 1.65 3.12
N LYS A 42 2.57 0.59 2.36
CA LYS A 42 2.28 0.69 0.93
C LYS A 42 0.91 1.31 0.67
N VAL A 43 -0.07 1.01 1.52
CA VAL A 43 -1.38 1.65 1.44
C VAL A 43 -1.23 3.16 1.62
N ILE A 44 -0.45 3.58 2.61
CA ILE A 44 -0.18 5.00 2.87
C ILE A 44 0.47 5.66 1.65
N GLU A 45 1.40 4.99 1.00
CA GLU A 45 2.02 5.55 -0.21
C GLU A 45 0.95 5.89 -1.26
N LEU A 46 -0.02 5.00 -1.46
CA LEU A 46 -1.06 5.23 -2.46
C LEU A 46 -2.09 6.25 -2.02
N MET A 47 -2.30 6.41 -0.73
CA MET A 47 -3.23 7.42 -0.21
C MET A 47 -2.75 8.83 -0.51
N TYR A 48 -1.45 9.06 -0.41
CA TYR A 48 -0.87 10.39 -0.49
C TYR A 48 -0.18 10.70 -1.80
N CYS A 49 -0.07 9.74 -2.69
CA CYS A 49 0.52 9.96 -4.01
C CYS A 49 -0.53 10.60 -4.91
N THR A 50 -0.37 11.91 -5.16
CA THR A 50 -1.38 12.69 -5.88
C THR A 50 -1.02 12.95 -7.34
N GLU A 51 0.08 12.37 -7.83
CA GLU A 51 0.56 12.56 -9.19
C GLU A 51 0.53 11.25 -9.96
N GLU A 52 0.86 11.32 -11.25
CA GLU A 52 0.85 10.13 -12.11
C GLU A 52 1.87 9.08 -11.68
N THR A 53 2.78 9.42 -10.79
CA THR A 53 3.69 8.44 -10.18
C THR A 53 2.93 7.33 -9.46
N VAL A 54 1.65 7.53 -9.15
CA VAL A 54 0.83 6.48 -8.54
C VAL A 54 0.80 5.23 -9.45
N TYR A 55 0.78 5.43 -10.78
CA TYR A 55 0.76 4.30 -11.71
C TYR A 55 2.08 3.55 -11.70
N ASP A 56 3.18 4.25 -11.50
CA ASP A 56 4.49 3.60 -11.36
C ASP A 56 4.54 2.75 -10.11
N ARG A 57 3.96 3.23 -9.02
CA ARG A 57 3.89 2.46 -7.77
C ARG A 57 3.05 1.21 -7.94
N ILE A 58 1.90 1.33 -8.58
CA ILE A 58 1.04 0.18 -8.87
C ILE A 58 1.81 -0.84 -9.72
N SER A 59 2.51 -0.37 -10.74
CA SER A 59 3.31 -1.25 -11.61
C SER A 59 4.39 -1.98 -10.81
N GLU A 60 5.08 -1.27 -9.92
CA GLU A 60 6.10 -1.89 -9.06
C GLU A 60 5.50 -2.94 -8.14
N PHE A 61 4.34 -2.65 -7.57
CA PHE A 61 3.67 -3.61 -6.68
C PHE A 61 3.26 -4.86 -7.45
N ILE A 62 2.69 -4.71 -8.65
CA ILE A 62 2.30 -5.85 -9.49
C ILE A 62 3.53 -6.68 -9.85
N THR A 63 4.60 -6.02 -10.28
CA THR A 63 5.82 -6.71 -10.71
C THR A 63 6.45 -7.48 -9.55
N GLY A 64 6.42 -6.91 -8.35
CA GLY A 64 7.04 -7.53 -7.18
C GLY A 64 6.11 -8.42 -6.37
N ALA A 65 4.87 -8.65 -6.84
CA ALA A 65 3.90 -9.40 -6.06
C ALA A 65 4.13 -10.91 -6.14
N ASN A 66 3.96 -11.58 -5.00
CA ASN A 66 4.04 -13.04 -4.92
C ASN A 66 3.34 -13.49 -3.65
N ASN A 67 2.33 -14.38 -3.79
CA ASN A 67 1.56 -14.86 -2.65
C ASN A 67 1.95 -16.27 -2.20
N THR A 68 3.12 -16.75 -2.62
CA THR A 68 3.54 -18.13 -2.34
C THR A 68 3.78 -18.33 -0.84
N ASP A 69 4.41 -17.36 -0.19
CA ASP A 69 4.75 -17.49 1.22
C ASP A 69 4.63 -16.15 1.91
N ARG A 70 3.78 -16.11 2.94
CA ARG A 70 3.52 -14.88 3.72
C ARG A 70 4.80 -14.34 4.37
N LYS A 71 5.81 -15.17 4.60
CA LYS A 71 7.08 -14.73 5.18
C LYS A 71 7.85 -13.80 4.26
N TYR A 72 7.61 -13.84 2.97
CA TYR A 72 8.24 -12.92 2.04
C TYR A 72 7.48 -11.61 2.11
N THR A 73 7.93 -10.76 3.00
CA THR A 73 7.22 -9.57 3.49
C THR A 73 6.75 -8.65 2.36
N HIS A 74 7.67 -8.15 1.54
CA HIS A 74 7.31 -7.21 0.47
C HIS A 74 6.49 -7.87 -0.64
N PRO A 75 6.90 -9.03 -1.17
CA PRO A 75 6.11 -9.64 -2.24
C PRO A 75 4.69 -10.01 -1.81
N TYR A 76 4.53 -10.52 -0.61
CA TYR A 76 3.21 -10.90 -0.13
C TYR A 76 2.33 -9.67 0.10
N ALA A 77 2.89 -8.64 0.73
CA ALA A 77 2.16 -7.38 0.96
C ALA A 77 1.74 -6.75 -0.37
N ASN A 78 2.62 -6.76 -1.36
CA ASN A 78 2.30 -6.28 -2.71
C ASN A 78 1.10 -7.02 -3.29
N TYR A 79 1.12 -8.34 -3.18
CA TYR A 79 0.06 -9.18 -3.75
C TYR A 79 -1.29 -8.87 -3.11
N ILE A 80 -1.34 -8.84 -1.78
CA ILE A 80 -2.59 -8.60 -1.06
C ILE A 80 -3.11 -7.19 -1.36
N LEU A 81 -2.23 -6.21 -1.44
CA LEU A 81 -2.63 -4.86 -1.76
C LEU A 81 -3.28 -4.78 -3.15
N ILE A 82 -2.65 -5.36 -4.16
CA ILE A 82 -3.22 -5.36 -5.50
C ILE A 82 -4.53 -6.14 -5.54
N GLU A 83 -4.60 -7.26 -4.84
CA GLU A 83 -5.83 -8.04 -4.75
C GLU A 83 -6.97 -7.22 -4.15
N ASN A 84 -6.72 -6.57 -3.02
CA ASN A 84 -7.73 -5.78 -2.33
C ASN A 84 -8.17 -4.58 -3.16
N LEU A 85 -7.22 -3.89 -3.78
CA LEU A 85 -7.55 -2.77 -4.67
C LEU A 85 -8.35 -3.23 -5.89
N SER A 86 -8.00 -4.39 -6.43
CA SER A 86 -8.71 -4.94 -7.60
C SER A 86 -10.18 -5.18 -7.30
N GLU A 87 -10.48 -5.69 -6.12
CA GLU A 87 -11.86 -5.88 -5.71
C GLU A 87 -12.62 -4.56 -5.66
N LEU A 88 -12.00 -3.54 -5.07
CA LEU A 88 -12.66 -2.25 -4.90
C LEU A 88 -12.82 -1.50 -6.21
N LEU A 89 -11.83 -1.58 -7.09
CA LEU A 89 -11.77 -0.71 -8.27
C LEU A 89 -12.28 -1.37 -9.54
N PHE A 90 -12.13 -2.68 -9.65
CA PHE A 90 -12.51 -3.43 -10.86
C PHE A 90 -13.57 -4.49 -10.60
N ASN A 91 -13.94 -4.71 -9.35
CA ASN A 91 -14.85 -5.78 -8.97
C ASN A 91 -14.35 -7.13 -9.51
N SER A 92 -13.04 -7.35 -9.42
CA SER A 92 -12.38 -8.57 -9.90
C SER A 92 -11.42 -9.08 -8.83
N GLU A 93 -11.00 -10.35 -8.98
CA GLU A 93 -10.13 -10.96 -7.97
C GLU A 93 -8.73 -10.37 -7.98
N TYR A 94 -8.18 -10.13 -9.17
CA TYR A 94 -6.80 -9.63 -9.26
C TYR A 94 -6.55 -9.06 -10.66
N GLU A 95 -6.28 -7.76 -10.73
CA GLU A 95 -6.00 -7.09 -11.99
C GLU A 95 -4.51 -6.82 -12.11
N SER A 96 -3.85 -7.49 -13.05
CA SER A 96 -2.41 -7.35 -13.25
C SER A 96 -2.04 -6.48 -14.47
N ASP A 97 -3.03 -6.03 -15.23
CA ASP A 97 -2.79 -5.24 -16.45
C ASP A 97 -2.71 -3.76 -16.09
N ILE A 98 -1.49 -3.21 -16.09
CA ILE A 98 -1.26 -1.81 -15.73
C ILE A 98 -2.03 -0.84 -16.62
N ILE A 99 -2.35 -1.23 -17.84
CA ILE A 99 -3.10 -0.36 -18.74
C ILE A 99 -4.49 -0.10 -18.17
N LYS A 100 -5.12 -1.12 -17.57
CA LYS A 100 -6.43 -0.94 -16.93
C LYS A 100 -6.33 -0.03 -15.72
N TRP A 101 -5.26 -0.12 -14.96
CA TRP A 101 -5.05 0.78 -13.82
C TRP A 101 -4.91 2.23 -14.29
N LYS A 102 -4.23 2.45 -15.42
CA LYS A 102 -4.05 3.79 -15.96
C LYS A 102 -5.34 4.42 -16.45
N GLU A 103 -6.38 3.64 -16.65
CA GLU A 103 -7.69 4.16 -17.00
C GLU A 103 -8.43 4.75 -15.80
N LEU A 104 -7.97 4.46 -14.59
CA LEU A 104 -8.53 5.02 -13.37
C LEU A 104 -7.88 6.35 -13.07
N SER A 105 -8.63 7.28 -12.48
CA SER A 105 -8.04 8.55 -12.04
C SER A 105 -7.17 8.32 -10.80
N VAL A 106 -6.23 9.25 -10.58
CA VAL A 106 -5.40 9.22 -9.38
C VAL A 106 -6.29 9.28 -8.14
N GLU A 107 -7.32 10.11 -8.17
CA GLU A 107 -8.23 10.28 -7.04
C GLU A 107 -8.97 8.98 -6.69
N LYS A 108 -9.35 8.20 -7.69
CA LYS A 108 -9.99 6.91 -7.44
C LYS A 108 -9.07 5.95 -6.72
N ILE A 109 -7.82 5.91 -7.12
CA ILE A 109 -6.82 5.05 -6.48
C ILE A 109 -6.57 5.53 -5.05
N ASN A 110 -6.42 6.85 -4.86
CA ASN A 110 -6.25 7.41 -3.51
C ASN A 110 -7.43 7.03 -2.60
N SER A 111 -8.65 7.16 -3.11
CA SER A 111 -9.85 6.86 -2.32
C SER A 111 -9.93 5.39 -1.94
N ALA A 112 -9.61 4.50 -2.88
CA ALA A 112 -9.61 3.07 -2.60
C ALA A 112 -8.57 2.72 -1.54
N ALA A 113 -7.36 3.30 -1.65
CA ALA A 113 -6.31 3.08 -0.65
C ALA A 113 -6.76 3.60 0.72
N THR A 114 -7.41 4.76 0.76
CA THR A 114 -7.94 5.30 2.01
C THR A 114 -8.93 4.34 2.65
N SER A 115 -9.82 3.75 1.84
CA SER A 115 -10.78 2.77 2.36
C SER A 115 -10.08 1.56 2.95
N LEU A 116 -9.03 1.07 2.29
CA LEU A 116 -8.26 -0.06 2.81
C LEU A 116 -7.57 0.29 4.13
N TYR A 117 -7.04 1.50 4.22
CA TYR A 117 -6.40 1.94 5.45
C TYR A 117 -7.42 2.00 6.60
N GLU A 118 -8.61 2.53 6.34
CA GLU A 118 -9.67 2.64 7.34
C GLU A 118 -10.11 1.26 7.82
N ILE A 119 -10.24 0.30 6.91
CA ILE A 119 -10.58 -1.07 7.28
C ILE A 119 -9.51 -1.66 8.19
N SER A 120 -8.25 -1.48 7.84
CA SER A 120 -7.13 -1.96 8.63
C SER A 120 -7.11 -1.32 10.01
N GLU A 121 -7.30 0.00 10.08
CA GLU A 121 -7.33 0.72 11.35
C GLU A 121 -8.48 0.24 12.24
N ASP A 122 -9.67 0.09 11.67
CA ASP A 122 -10.82 -0.38 12.44
C ASP A 122 -10.55 -1.76 13.04
N THR A 123 -9.96 -2.65 12.26
CA THR A 123 -9.63 -4.00 12.72
C THR A 123 -8.65 -3.94 13.88
N LEU A 124 -7.60 -3.13 13.76
CA LEU A 124 -6.57 -3.03 14.80
C LEU A 124 -7.05 -2.28 16.03
N LEU A 125 -7.96 -1.31 15.87
CA LEU A 125 -8.52 -0.61 17.01
C LEU A 125 -9.43 -1.51 17.84
N LYS A 126 -10.07 -2.49 17.21
CA LYS A 126 -10.90 -3.47 17.93
C LYS A 126 -10.05 -4.47 18.70
N ASP A 127 -8.86 -4.80 18.17
CA ASP A 127 -7.95 -5.73 18.83
C ASP A 127 -6.52 -5.39 18.43
N ASN A 128 -5.86 -4.59 19.26
CA ASN A 128 -4.50 -4.13 18.97
C ASN A 128 -3.43 -5.17 19.30
N SER A 129 -3.84 -6.36 19.74
CA SER A 129 -2.90 -7.45 20.00
C SER A 129 -2.72 -8.38 18.80
N LEU A 130 -3.42 -8.13 17.69
CA LEU A 130 -3.32 -8.97 16.51
C LEU A 130 -1.91 -8.93 15.93
N SER A 131 -1.45 -10.08 15.48
CA SER A 131 -0.16 -10.18 14.78
C SER A 131 -0.33 -10.23 13.27
N GLU A 132 -1.51 -10.64 12.80
CA GLU A 132 -1.78 -10.76 11.36
C GLU A 132 -3.17 -10.26 11.05
N VAL A 133 -3.26 -9.34 10.06
CA VAL A 133 -4.53 -8.84 9.54
C VAL A 133 -4.70 -9.27 8.09
N ILE A 134 -3.62 -9.30 7.33
CA ILE A 134 -3.66 -9.76 5.94
C ILE A 134 -3.17 -11.18 5.78
#